data_d94227369572036730903b2b0cfa0d1c
#
_entry.id   d94227369572036730903b2b0cfa0d1c
#
_cell.length_a   1.000
_cell.length_b   1.000
_cell.length_c   1.000
_cell.angle_alpha   90.00
_cell.angle_beta   90.00
_cell.angle_gamma   90.00
#
_symmetry.space_group_name_H-M   'P 1'
#
loop_
_entity.id
_entity.type
_entity.pdbx_description
1 polymer ?
#
loop_
_entity_poly.entity_id
_entity_poly.type
_entity_poly.pdbx_seq_one_letter_code
_entity_poly.pdbx_strand_id
1 'polypeptide(L)' 'MPLRVTQVKSGIGTKPKHRGTLRALGLGRIGRSNTLPDRPEIRGMIARVPHLVEVREVEASEDGDQ' A
#
# COMPACT_ATOMS: atom_id res chain seq x y z
N MET A 1 -12.15 -0.68 -9.11
CA MET A 1 -12.45 -0.46 -7.69
C MET A 1 -11.20 -0.02 -6.96
N PRO A 2 -11.31 0.80 -5.92
CA PRO A 2 -10.13 1.19 -5.17
C PRO A 2 -9.51 0.03 -4.41
N LEU A 3 -8.23 0.15 -4.12
CA LEU A 3 -7.48 -0.84 -3.38
C LEU A 3 -7.10 -0.27 -2.02
N ARG A 4 -7.30 -1.04 -0.98
CA ARG A 4 -6.83 -0.68 0.34
C ARG A 4 -5.54 -1.45 0.61
N VAL A 5 -4.48 -0.71 0.82
CA VAL A 5 -3.14 -1.27 1.04
C VAL A 5 -2.75 -1.01 2.48
N THR A 6 -2.41 -2.06 3.20
CA THR A 6 -2.01 -1.97 4.60
C THR A 6 -0.60 -2.51 4.74
N GLN A 7 0.27 -1.76 5.40
CA GLN A 7 1.62 -2.22 5.66
C GLN A 7 1.60 -3.19 6.84
N VAL A 8 2.03 -4.42 6.60
CA VAL A 8 2.01 -5.48 7.61
C VAL A 8 3.38 -5.78 8.18
N LYS A 9 4.44 -5.29 7.52
CA LYS A 9 5.81 -5.43 8.01
C LYS A 9 6.56 -4.11 7.92
N SER A 10 7.52 -3.92 8.82
CA SER A 10 8.33 -2.71 8.83
C SER A 10 9.21 -2.62 7.60
N GLY A 11 9.41 -1.40 7.11
CA GLY A 11 10.37 -1.13 6.05
C GLY A 11 11.81 -1.04 6.56
N ILE A 12 12.02 -1.13 7.87
CA ILE A 12 13.36 -1.09 8.45
C ILE A 12 14.12 -2.35 8.04
N GLY A 13 15.32 -2.17 7.51
CA GLY A 13 16.12 -3.29 7.04
C GLY A 13 15.83 -3.70 5.60
N THR A 14 14.84 -3.09 4.96
CA THR A 14 14.57 -3.35 3.54
C THR A 14 15.45 -2.45 2.67
N LYS A 15 15.49 -2.78 1.39
CA LYS A 15 16.25 -1.97 0.43
C LYS A 15 15.63 -0.58 0.31
N PRO A 16 16.44 0.45 0.04
CA PRO A 16 15.93 1.82 -0.13
C PRO A 16 14.82 1.94 -1.16
N LYS A 17 14.86 1.13 -2.22
CA LYS A 17 13.82 1.11 -3.24
C LYS A 17 12.46 0.74 -2.65
N HIS A 18 12.44 -0.24 -1.75
CA HIS A 18 11.20 -0.68 -1.11
C HIS A 18 10.64 0.40 -0.21
N ARG A 19 11.51 1.09 0.50
CA ARG A 19 11.09 2.18 1.38
C ARG A 19 10.50 3.33 0.58
N GLY A 20 11.11 3.64 -0.56
CA GLY A 20 10.59 4.65 -1.48
C GLY A 20 9.23 4.27 -2.03
N THR A 21 9.05 2.99 -2.36
CA THR A 21 7.78 2.48 -2.85
C THR A 21 6.69 2.59 -1.77
N LEU A 22 7.01 2.22 -0.53
CA LEU A 22 6.08 2.36 0.59
C LEU A 22 5.67 3.81 0.79
N ARG A 23 6.62 4.72 0.70
CA ARG A 23 6.35 6.15 0.83
C ARG A 23 5.43 6.64 -0.28
N ALA A 24 5.68 6.19 -1.51
CA ALA A 24 4.85 6.56 -2.66
C ALA A 24 3.42 6.05 -2.50
N LEU A 25 3.25 4.91 -1.83
CA LEU A 25 1.93 4.37 -1.53
C LEU A 25 1.24 5.06 -0.35
N GLY A 26 1.93 5.99 0.29
CA GLY A 26 1.40 6.67 1.46
C GLY A 26 1.56 5.89 2.75
N LEU A 27 2.42 4.87 2.73
CA LEU A 27 2.70 4.04 3.89
C LEU A 27 4.05 4.45 4.49
N GLY A 28 4.50 3.76 5.49
CA GLY A 28 5.79 4.09 6.10
C GLY A 28 6.00 3.39 7.44
N ARG A 29 4.93 2.87 8.01
CA ARG A 29 5.01 2.15 9.28
C ARG A 29 4.00 1.02 9.32
N ILE A 30 4.26 0.04 10.14
CA ILE A 30 3.36 -1.10 10.33
C ILE A 30 1.99 -0.59 10.79
N GLY A 31 0.96 -1.18 10.21
CA GLY A 31 -0.42 -0.87 10.57
C GLY A 31 -1.00 0.31 9.80
N ARG A 32 -0.18 1.05 9.09
CA ARG A 32 -0.68 2.16 8.29
C ARG A 32 -1.34 1.63 7.03
N SER A 33 -2.50 2.16 6.72
CA SER A 33 -3.22 1.79 5.51
C SER A 33 -3.55 3.03 4.68
N ASN A 34 -3.75 2.80 3.40
CA ASN A 34 -4.13 3.86 2.48
C ASN A 34 -5.01 3.27 1.40
N THR A 35 -5.97 4.06 0.95
CA THR A 35 -6.85 3.65 -0.14
C THR A 35 -6.38 4.33 -1.41
N LEU A 36 -6.13 3.53 -2.45
CA LEU A 36 -5.56 3.98 -3.70
C LEU A 36 -6.42 3.51 -4.86
N PRO A 37 -6.43 4.24 -5.98
CA PRO A 37 -7.15 3.79 -7.15
C PRO A 37 -6.50 2.53 -7.73
N ASP A 38 -7.33 1.68 -8.31
CA ASP A 38 -6.87 0.47 -8.98
C ASP A 38 -6.34 0.83 -10.36
N ARG A 39 -5.06 1.14 -10.42
CA ARG A 39 -4.38 1.52 -11.65
C ARG A 39 -3.13 0.68 -11.85
N PRO A 40 -2.69 0.49 -13.11
CA PRO A 40 -1.50 -0.31 -13.37
C PRO A 40 -0.25 0.16 -12.63
N GLU A 41 -0.06 1.46 -12.50
CA GLU A 41 1.09 2.02 -11.78
C GLU A 41 1.05 1.70 -10.29
N ILE A 42 -0.15 1.72 -9.72
CA ILE A 42 -0.33 1.37 -8.30
C ILE A 42 -0.07 -0.11 -8.08
N ARG A 43 -0.61 -0.95 -8.96
CA ARG A 43 -0.36 -2.39 -8.89
C ARG A 43 1.11 -2.71 -9.07
N GLY A 44 1.80 -1.97 -9.93
CA GLY A 44 3.24 -2.12 -10.13
C GLY A 44 4.03 -1.81 -8.87
N MET A 45 3.66 -0.76 -8.15
CA MET A 45 4.29 -0.42 -6.89
C MET A 45 4.05 -1.49 -5.82
N ILE A 46 2.82 -1.97 -5.73
CA ILE A 46 2.46 -3.01 -4.77
C ILE A 46 3.25 -4.29 -5.07
N ALA A 47 3.41 -4.62 -6.35
CA ALA A 47 4.14 -5.81 -6.76
C ALA A 47 5.62 -5.78 -6.37
N ARG A 48 6.16 -4.60 -6.08
CA ARG A 48 7.54 -4.47 -5.62
C ARG A 48 7.71 -4.80 -4.15
N VAL A 49 6.64 -4.69 -3.38
CA VAL A 49 6.69 -4.90 -1.93
C VAL A 49 5.59 -5.85 -1.46
N PRO A 50 5.33 -6.97 -2.16
CA PRO A 50 4.22 -7.85 -1.80
C PRO A 50 4.39 -8.49 -0.44
N HIS A 51 5.61 -8.60 0.05
CA HIS A 51 5.92 -9.19 1.34
C HIS A 51 5.77 -8.20 2.51
N LEU A 52 5.58 -6.92 2.19
CA LEU A 52 5.50 -5.87 3.21
C LEU A 52 4.07 -5.35 3.40
N VAL A 53 3.21 -5.58 2.44
CA VAL A 53 1.85 -5.02 2.45
C VAL A 53 0.81 -6.08 2.17
N GLU A 54 -0.40 -5.79 2.62
CA GLU A 54 -1.58 -6.59 2.29
C GLU A 54 -2.52 -5.70 1.50
N VAL A 55 -3.10 -6.24 0.43
CA VAL A 55 -3.97 -5.49 -0.47
C VAL A 55 -5.36 -6.09 -0.46
N ARG A 56 -6.37 -5.25 -0.36
CA ARG A 56 -7.76 -5.65 -0.46
C ARG A 56 -8.49 -4.74 -1.42
N GLU A 57 -9.40 -5.30 -2.18
CA GLU A 57 -10.32 -4.51 -2.97
C GLU A 57 -11.43 -4.03 -2.06
N VAL A 58 -11.75 -2.74 -2.13
CA VAL A 58 -12.81 -2.15 -1.33
C VAL A 58 -13.76 -1.40 -2.22
N GLU A 59 -14.97 -1.23 -1.76
CA GLU A 59 -15.95 -0.43 -2.48
C GLU A 59 -15.69 1.04 -2.20
N ALA A 60 -16.01 1.89 -3.18
CA ALA A 60 -15.79 3.33 -3.04
C ALA A 60 -16.50 3.91 -1.82
N SER A 61 -17.63 3.34 -1.45
CA SER A 61 -18.40 3.82 -0.30
C SER A 61 -17.66 3.64 1.03
N GLU A 62 -16.73 2.70 1.11
CA GLU A 62 -15.95 2.48 2.33
C GLU A 62 -14.93 3.60 2.57
N ASP A 63 -14.54 4.28 1.52
CA ASP A 63 -13.55 5.35 1.62
C ASP A 63 -14.07 6.53 2.43
N GLY A 64 -15.36 6.75 2.40
CA GLY A 64 -15.96 7.86 3.11
C GLY A 64 -15.95 7.71 4.62
N ASP A 65 -15.69 6.54 5.10
CA ASP A 65 -15.69 6.25 6.53
C ASP A 65 -14.36 6.56 7.22
N GLN A 66 -13.40 6.94 6.45
CA GLN A 66 -12.04 7.20 6.97
C GLN A 66 -11.90 8.58 7.59
#